data_819080d12a8e3fc6ef4fb19cdb815be3
#
_entry.id   819080d12a8e3fc6ef4fb19cdb815be3
#
_cell.length_a   1.000
_cell.length_b   1.000
_cell.length_c   1.000
_cell.angle_alpha   90.00
_cell.angle_beta   90.00
_cell.angle_gamma   90.00
#
_symmetry.space_group_name_H-M   'P 1'
#
loop_
_entity.id
_entity.type
_entity.pdbx_description
1 polymer ?
#
loop_
_entity_poly.entity_id
_entity_poly.type
_entity_poly.pdbx_seq_one_letter_code
_entity_poly.pdbx_strand_id
1 'polypeptide(L)'
;YKRGVTVQDAAGTNEFQDVQIRWGHKFSDKLAMKVNFGYLTGTDWIANSEKDKLNRSVFPGDYNHDGINIYGDEVATNIYGVAQAMIGLGLLPAGAEALVPSEVVSRTGYNETDMAEPDATSKKADWGVYYRPIDGSNLEVSYVGKWGTGKTLYQGINRYAIKNFLMTQHKLEVTNDNWFARAYVVEDDAGDSYDMTFAAINVNRRWKPDLNWFAEYVGGIVNGQLAGMNITQAHALARQTADTGRWLPGSSEFEANLAEVIQDPDLTSGAKFTDNSKFYHLDYGYNFDDKWDWAEVQVGGSVRSYSLNSGGTIFTDVDGPIEYQETGFYAQMIHREVDDRLAVTAALRYDESEYFSGQFSPRTVISYTAGEYKNLNFRVSLQTGFRTPTTQDLFIGLDAGQARLVGSAEGNPDRYVRDYGISAAGQALGVPATVTVTGADAYNNSYEASSVQAFAAAGDPSLLKVAEVDYVKPEKMQSMEFGFRGKLSRTFTVDAAVYRN
;
A
#
# COMPACT_ATOMS: atom_id res chain seq x y z
N TYR A 1 35.56 -2.11 -11.75
CA TYR A 1 35.12 -1.63 -10.42
C TYR A 1 35.97 -0.44 -9.97
N LYS A 2 35.30 0.65 -9.51
CA LYS A 2 35.99 1.81 -8.95
C LYS A 2 36.50 1.46 -7.54
N ARG A 3 37.80 1.37 -7.35
CA ARG A 3 38.45 1.14 -6.05
C ARG A 3 38.35 2.38 -5.15
N GLY A 4 38.29 2.19 -3.86
CA GLY A 4 38.43 3.25 -2.87
C GLY A 4 37.16 3.39 -1.98
N VAL A 5 37.23 4.42 -1.15
CA VAL A 5 36.12 4.83 -0.27
C VAL A 5 35.50 6.10 -0.86
N THR A 6 34.20 6.18 -0.84
CA THR A 6 33.44 7.41 -1.10
C THR A 6 32.57 7.65 0.11
N VAL A 7 32.61 8.84 0.65
CA VAL A 7 31.73 9.30 1.71
C VAL A 7 30.96 10.49 1.16
N GLN A 8 29.66 10.47 1.35
CA GLN A 8 28.76 11.57 1.07
C GLN A 8 28.00 11.89 2.34
N ASP A 9 27.92 13.16 2.67
CA ASP A 9 27.15 13.69 3.78
C ASP A 9 26.30 14.85 3.29
N ALA A 10 25.03 14.88 3.72
CA ALA A 10 24.10 15.96 3.45
C ALA A 10 23.33 16.28 4.73
N ALA A 11 23.18 17.57 5.01
CA ALA A 11 22.41 18.05 6.14
C ALA A 11 21.45 19.15 5.70
N GLY A 12 20.32 19.27 6.38
CA GLY A 12 19.27 20.23 6.05
C GLY A 12 18.47 20.68 7.26
N THR A 13 17.38 21.37 6.99
CA THR A 13 16.36 21.70 8.01
C THR A 13 15.64 20.45 8.51
N ASN A 14 14.85 20.56 9.58
CA ASN A 14 14.10 19.46 10.17
C ASN A 14 14.99 18.28 10.61
N GLU A 15 16.17 18.59 11.16
CA GLU A 15 17.12 17.59 11.63
C GLU A 15 17.57 16.59 10.54
N PHE A 16 17.38 16.97 9.26
CA PHE A 16 17.73 16.12 8.14
C PHE A 16 19.23 15.89 8.07
N GLN A 17 19.60 14.61 8.04
CA GLN A 17 20.96 14.15 7.79
C GLN A 17 20.91 12.88 6.92
N ASP A 18 21.74 12.84 5.87
CA ASP A 18 21.95 11.66 5.01
C ASP A 18 23.45 11.39 4.89
N VAL A 19 23.90 10.28 5.48
CA VAL A 19 25.29 9.82 5.43
C VAL A 19 25.36 8.55 4.59
N GLN A 20 26.19 8.57 3.55
CA GLN A 20 26.39 7.42 2.68
C GLN A 20 27.87 7.08 2.61
N ILE A 21 28.20 5.82 2.79
CA ILE A 21 29.57 5.30 2.72
C ILE A 21 29.58 4.17 1.71
N ARG A 22 30.47 4.29 0.73
CA ARG A 22 30.74 3.25 -0.25
C ARG A 22 32.19 2.82 -0.16
N TRP A 23 32.43 1.55 -0.04
CA TRP A 23 33.76 0.94 -0.19
C TRP A 23 33.74 -0.07 -1.33
N GLY A 24 34.80 -0.08 -2.14
CA GLY A 24 34.99 -1.04 -3.21
C GLY A 24 36.48 -1.43 -3.33
N HIS A 25 36.73 -2.72 -3.40
CA HIS A 25 38.09 -3.25 -3.52
C HIS A 25 38.12 -4.42 -4.50
N LYS A 26 39.21 -4.44 -5.30
CA LYS A 26 39.63 -5.55 -6.15
C LYS A 26 40.80 -6.25 -5.48
N PHE A 27 40.56 -7.44 -4.92
CA PHE A 27 41.60 -8.22 -4.21
C PHE A 27 42.56 -8.87 -5.19
N SER A 28 42.05 -9.35 -6.32
CA SER A 28 42.82 -9.96 -7.40
C SER A 28 42.09 -9.75 -8.73
N ASP A 29 42.64 -10.26 -9.83
CA ASP A 29 41.94 -10.23 -11.12
C ASP A 29 40.65 -11.10 -11.11
N LYS A 30 40.56 -12.03 -10.15
CA LYS A 30 39.43 -12.93 -9.99
C LYS A 30 38.40 -12.51 -8.95
N LEU A 31 38.77 -11.67 -7.97
CA LEU A 31 37.94 -11.39 -6.82
C LEU A 31 37.82 -9.88 -6.55
N ALA A 32 36.62 -9.40 -6.52
CA ALA A 32 36.30 -8.05 -6.11
C ALA A 32 35.09 -8.03 -5.13
N MET A 33 35.04 -7.01 -4.29
CA MET A 33 33.98 -6.79 -3.33
C MET A 33 33.60 -5.31 -3.29
N LYS A 34 32.31 -5.04 -3.06
CA LYS A 34 31.83 -3.72 -2.68
C LYS A 34 30.89 -3.82 -1.48
N VAL A 35 30.87 -2.76 -0.67
CA VAL A 35 29.93 -2.57 0.43
C VAL A 35 29.48 -1.12 0.38
N ASN A 36 28.19 -0.92 0.56
CA ASN A 36 27.62 0.41 0.76
C ASN A 36 26.81 0.39 2.06
N PHE A 37 26.81 1.52 2.74
CA PHE A 37 26.00 1.78 3.91
C PHE A 37 25.38 3.17 3.77
N GLY A 38 24.12 3.32 4.09
CA GLY A 38 23.39 4.59 4.13
C GLY A 38 22.62 4.72 5.41
N TYR A 39 22.66 5.91 6.00
CA TYR A 39 21.86 6.31 7.15
C TYR A 39 21.24 7.65 6.86
N LEU A 40 19.91 7.68 6.88
CA LEU A 40 19.13 8.90 6.75
C LEU A 40 18.27 9.08 8.01
N THR A 41 18.22 10.30 8.53
CA THR A 41 17.31 10.69 9.60
C THR A 41 16.75 12.08 9.32
N GLY A 42 15.61 12.38 9.92
CA GLY A 42 14.97 13.69 9.85
C GLY A 42 13.64 13.69 10.58
N THR A 43 13.13 14.89 10.87
CA THR A 43 11.77 15.08 11.40
C THR A 43 10.85 15.43 10.25
N ASP A 44 9.83 14.59 9.99
CA ASP A 44 8.83 14.79 8.96
C ASP A 44 7.83 15.89 9.36
N TRP A 45 7.11 16.42 8.36
CA TRP A 45 6.04 17.37 8.62
C TRP A 45 4.87 16.70 9.31
N ILE A 46 4.40 17.32 10.38
CA ILE A 46 3.20 16.88 11.10
C ILE A 46 1.98 17.16 10.23
N ALA A 47 1.18 16.15 9.98
CA ALA A 47 -0.10 16.32 9.32
C ALA A 47 -1.12 16.82 10.36
N ASN A 48 -1.73 17.97 10.07
CA ASN A 48 -2.65 18.67 10.98
C ASN A 48 -3.81 19.34 10.24
N SER A 49 -4.34 18.70 9.21
CA SER A 49 -5.49 19.23 8.48
C SER A 49 -6.74 19.21 9.36
N GLU A 50 -7.35 20.37 9.52
CA GLU A 50 -8.63 20.53 10.23
C GLU A 50 -9.85 20.22 9.35
N LYS A 51 -9.63 19.80 8.08
CA LYS A 51 -10.72 19.48 7.16
C LYS A 51 -11.42 18.18 7.57
N ASP A 52 -12.72 18.16 7.37
CA ASP A 52 -13.54 16.96 7.48
C ASP A 52 -13.24 16.00 6.32
N LYS A 53 -13.15 14.69 6.58
CA LYS A 53 -12.84 13.64 5.58
C LYS A 53 -13.87 13.59 4.45
N LEU A 54 -15.13 13.88 4.74
CA LEU A 54 -16.22 13.90 3.76
C LEU A 54 -16.42 15.26 3.09
N ASN A 55 -15.51 16.21 3.31
CA ASN A 55 -15.60 17.60 2.81
C ASN A 55 -16.91 18.31 3.19
N ARG A 56 -17.52 17.95 4.32
CA ARG A 56 -18.69 18.65 4.87
C ARG A 56 -18.25 20.00 5.42
N SER A 57 -19.18 20.95 5.54
CA SER A 57 -18.96 22.24 6.18
C SER A 57 -19.05 22.11 7.70
N VAL A 58 -18.24 21.23 8.29
CA VAL A 58 -18.09 21.02 9.72
C VAL A 58 -16.65 21.30 10.14
N PHE A 59 -16.46 21.71 11.38
CA PHE A 59 -15.18 22.22 11.91
C PHE A 59 -14.79 21.45 13.16
N PRO A 60 -13.51 21.49 13.56
CA PRO A 60 -13.08 20.94 14.84
C PRO A 60 -13.93 21.47 16.00
N GLY A 61 -14.48 20.56 16.81
CA GLY A 61 -15.39 20.87 17.90
C GLY A 61 -16.87 20.68 17.57
N ASP A 62 -17.23 20.59 16.31
CA ASP A 62 -18.60 20.17 15.93
C ASP A 62 -18.85 18.72 16.35
N TYR A 63 -20.09 18.40 16.68
CA TYR A 63 -20.45 17.08 17.22
C TYR A 63 -20.24 15.93 16.23
N ASN A 64 -20.20 16.21 14.95
CA ASN A 64 -20.09 15.24 13.86
C ASN A 64 -18.81 15.39 13.02
N HIS A 65 -17.82 16.15 13.50
CA HIS A 65 -16.56 16.29 12.79
C HIS A 65 -15.79 14.96 12.76
N ASP A 66 -15.29 14.60 11.56
CA ASP A 66 -14.38 13.48 11.30
C ASP A 66 -13.17 14.04 10.57
N GLY A 67 -12.12 14.35 11.32
CA GLY A 67 -10.97 15.12 10.84
C GLY A 67 -10.00 14.26 10.04
N ILE A 68 -9.43 14.80 8.95
CA ILE A 68 -8.46 14.08 8.12
C ILE A 68 -7.25 13.59 8.94
N ASN A 69 -6.79 14.37 9.92
CA ASN A 69 -5.64 14.05 10.76
C ASN A 69 -6.02 13.99 12.26
N ILE A 70 -7.25 13.61 12.53
CA ILE A 70 -7.74 13.20 13.85
C ILE A 70 -8.06 11.72 13.74
N TYR A 71 -7.71 10.93 14.74
CA TYR A 71 -7.85 9.47 14.71
C TYR A 71 -8.71 9.01 15.90
N GLY A 72 -9.63 8.09 15.63
CA GLY A 72 -10.59 7.58 16.62
C GLY A 72 -11.94 8.30 16.60
N ASP A 73 -12.07 9.41 15.89
CA ASP A 73 -13.33 10.11 15.61
C ASP A 73 -14.13 9.52 14.46
N GLU A 74 -13.53 8.57 13.73
CA GLU A 74 -14.23 7.73 12.73
C GLU A 74 -15.38 6.93 13.34
N VAL A 75 -15.33 6.66 14.66
CA VAL A 75 -16.38 5.97 15.36
C VAL A 75 -17.55 6.92 15.58
N ALA A 76 -18.57 6.78 14.75
CA ALA A 76 -19.74 7.65 14.74
C ALA A 76 -21.05 6.84 14.66
N THR A 77 -22.11 7.36 15.26
CA THR A 77 -23.43 6.74 15.19
C THR A 77 -24.56 7.76 15.31
N ASN A 78 -25.74 7.39 14.83
CA ASN A 78 -26.95 8.19 15.00
C ASN A 78 -27.47 8.07 16.44
N ILE A 79 -27.43 9.18 17.19
CA ILE A 79 -27.77 9.22 18.62
C ILE A 79 -29.26 8.98 18.90
N TYR A 80 -30.15 9.21 17.93
CA TYR A 80 -31.58 8.86 18.08
C TYR A 80 -31.75 7.34 18.18
N GLY A 81 -31.05 6.56 17.34
CA GLY A 81 -31.05 5.10 17.44
C GLY A 81 -30.48 4.60 18.78
N VAL A 82 -29.44 5.28 19.33
CA VAL A 82 -28.93 4.98 20.67
C VAL A 82 -30.01 5.22 21.73
N ALA A 83 -30.73 6.35 21.66
CA ALA A 83 -31.82 6.65 22.58
C ALA A 83 -32.90 5.60 22.54
N GLN A 84 -33.30 5.13 21.35
CA GLN A 84 -34.26 4.05 21.21
C GLN A 84 -33.78 2.73 21.85
N ALA A 85 -32.53 2.37 21.65
CA ALA A 85 -31.89 1.20 22.28
C ALA A 85 -31.89 1.34 23.82
N MET A 86 -31.54 2.52 24.34
CA MET A 86 -31.57 2.79 25.79
C MET A 86 -32.95 2.67 26.39
N ILE A 87 -33.99 3.11 25.67
CA ILE A 87 -35.40 2.93 26.10
C ILE A 87 -35.76 1.42 26.11
N GLY A 88 -35.38 0.69 25.08
CA GLY A 88 -35.59 -0.77 24.98
C GLY A 88 -34.91 -1.53 26.13
N LEU A 89 -33.81 -1.04 26.64
CA LEU A 89 -33.05 -1.57 27.81
C LEU A 89 -33.54 -1.02 29.17
N GLY A 90 -34.51 -0.12 29.19
CA GLY A 90 -35.01 0.51 30.42
C GLY A 90 -34.04 1.53 31.03
N LEU A 91 -33.04 1.99 30.30
CA LEU A 91 -32.05 3.01 30.73
C LEU A 91 -32.56 4.44 30.56
N LEU A 92 -33.56 4.65 29.71
CA LEU A 92 -34.31 5.90 29.52
C LEU A 92 -35.79 5.65 29.59
N PRO A 93 -36.59 6.62 30.09
CA PRO A 93 -38.06 6.50 30.07
C PRO A 93 -38.58 6.61 28.64
N ALA A 94 -39.71 5.93 28.37
CA ALA A 94 -40.39 6.05 27.10
C ALA A 94 -40.78 7.51 26.81
N GLY A 95 -40.58 7.95 25.57
CA GLY A 95 -40.76 9.34 25.13
C GLY A 95 -39.51 10.24 25.26
N ALA A 96 -38.48 9.79 25.94
CA ALA A 96 -37.24 10.58 26.06
C ALA A 96 -36.51 10.76 24.69
N GLU A 97 -36.74 9.87 23.75
CA GLU A 97 -36.22 9.98 22.37
C GLU A 97 -36.67 11.26 21.66
N ALA A 98 -37.80 11.83 22.06
CA ALA A 98 -38.32 13.09 21.50
C ALA A 98 -37.39 14.30 21.82
N LEU A 99 -36.51 14.16 22.83
CA LEU A 99 -35.53 15.17 23.20
C LEU A 99 -34.18 14.99 22.46
N VAL A 100 -34.01 13.89 21.72
CA VAL A 100 -32.74 13.54 21.06
C VAL A 100 -32.90 13.73 19.56
N PRO A 101 -32.04 14.58 18.92
CA PRO A 101 -32.13 14.77 17.48
C PRO A 101 -31.66 13.51 16.72
N SER A 102 -32.17 13.33 15.49
CA SER A 102 -31.70 12.26 14.60
C SER A 102 -30.44 12.73 13.86
N GLU A 103 -29.31 12.68 14.56
CA GLU A 103 -28.02 13.19 14.08
C GLU A 103 -26.91 12.19 14.33
N VAL A 104 -25.93 12.15 13.40
CA VAL A 104 -24.71 11.33 13.57
C VAL A 104 -23.72 12.13 14.40
N VAL A 105 -23.21 11.49 15.45
CA VAL A 105 -22.20 12.06 16.37
C VAL A 105 -20.95 11.21 16.29
N SER A 106 -19.80 11.88 16.14
CA SER A 106 -18.47 11.28 16.17
C SER A 106 -17.88 11.27 17.59
N ARG A 107 -17.12 10.24 17.93
CA ARG A 107 -16.35 10.22 19.19
C ARG A 107 -15.21 11.26 19.16
N THR A 108 -14.68 11.58 20.33
CA THR A 108 -13.51 12.45 20.44
C THR A 108 -12.24 11.67 20.09
N GLY A 109 -11.53 12.12 19.07
CA GLY A 109 -10.30 11.50 18.56
C GLY A 109 -9.01 12.10 19.16
N TYR A 110 -7.85 11.64 18.65
CA TYR A 110 -6.51 12.08 19.02
C TYR A 110 -5.80 12.65 17.79
N ASN A 111 -4.86 13.60 18.00
CA ASN A 111 -4.06 14.18 16.92
C ASN A 111 -2.96 13.20 16.47
N GLU A 112 -2.36 13.45 15.31
CA GLU A 112 -1.26 12.64 14.77
C GLU A 112 -0.10 12.50 15.75
N THR A 113 0.30 13.61 16.38
CA THR A 113 1.41 13.62 17.33
C THR A 113 1.14 12.90 18.65
N ASP A 114 -0.13 12.63 18.95
CA ASP A 114 -0.53 11.85 20.12
C ASP A 114 -0.38 10.34 19.85
N MET A 115 -0.45 9.96 18.57
CA MET A 115 -0.47 8.57 18.13
C MET A 115 0.88 8.07 17.63
N ALA A 116 1.74 8.95 17.10
CA ALA A 116 3.06 8.60 16.58
C ALA A 116 4.01 9.80 16.59
N GLU A 117 5.32 9.49 16.68
CA GLU A 117 6.38 10.49 16.54
C GLU A 117 6.66 10.76 15.05
N PRO A 118 6.89 12.03 14.66
CA PRO A 118 7.10 12.40 13.27
C PRO A 118 8.53 12.13 12.75
N ASP A 119 9.40 11.48 13.52
CA ASP A 119 10.76 11.23 13.11
C ASP A 119 10.81 10.09 12.06
N ALA A 120 11.58 10.35 11.01
CA ALA A 120 11.84 9.40 9.95
C ALA A 120 13.30 8.93 10.01
N THR A 121 13.52 7.63 9.86
CA THR A 121 14.86 7.06 9.76
C THR A 121 14.90 5.99 8.67
N SER A 122 16.05 5.89 7.99
CA SER A 122 16.31 4.80 7.04
C SER A 122 17.75 4.35 7.17
N LYS A 123 17.97 3.07 7.44
CA LYS A 123 19.28 2.43 7.47
C LYS A 123 19.31 1.40 6.36
N LYS A 124 20.32 1.48 5.50
CA LYS A 124 20.48 0.58 4.35
C LYS A 124 21.90 0.07 4.30
N ALA A 125 22.05 -1.20 3.99
CA ALA A 125 23.33 -1.79 3.67
C ALA A 125 23.19 -2.67 2.42
N ASP A 126 24.14 -2.58 1.50
CA ASP A 126 24.27 -3.55 0.43
C ASP A 126 25.72 -3.98 0.26
N TRP A 127 25.92 -5.22 -0.09
CA TRP A 127 27.23 -5.80 -0.35
C TRP A 127 27.18 -6.69 -1.57
N GLY A 128 28.31 -6.77 -2.27
CA GLY A 128 28.46 -7.65 -3.43
C GLY A 128 29.86 -8.26 -3.46
N VAL A 129 29.88 -9.57 -3.70
CA VAL A 129 31.11 -10.34 -3.96
C VAL A 129 31.04 -10.82 -5.40
N TYR A 130 32.09 -10.60 -6.16
CA TYR A 130 32.20 -10.90 -7.59
C TYR A 130 33.42 -11.76 -7.83
N TYR A 131 33.21 -12.93 -8.40
CA TYR A 131 34.26 -13.92 -8.60
C TYR A 131 34.32 -14.40 -10.05
N ARG A 132 35.49 -14.34 -10.66
CA ARG A 132 35.80 -14.85 -12.00
C ARG A 132 36.68 -16.09 -11.89
N PRO A 133 36.08 -17.31 -11.91
CA PRO A 133 36.81 -18.55 -11.63
C PRO A 133 37.82 -18.91 -12.71
N ILE A 134 37.59 -18.54 -13.99
CA ILE A 134 38.34 -19.00 -15.14
C ILE A 134 39.14 -17.85 -15.76
N ASP A 135 40.47 -18.01 -15.87
CA ASP A 135 41.33 -17.03 -16.50
C ASP A 135 41.02 -16.92 -18.00
N GLY A 136 40.97 -15.71 -18.50
CA GLY A 136 40.68 -15.43 -19.90
C GLY A 136 39.19 -15.58 -20.29
N SER A 137 38.32 -15.93 -19.36
CA SER A 137 36.90 -15.98 -19.55
C SER A 137 36.18 -14.80 -18.87
N ASN A 138 35.05 -14.36 -19.42
CA ASN A 138 34.17 -13.39 -18.82
C ASN A 138 33.12 -14.01 -17.87
N LEU A 139 33.24 -15.34 -17.61
CA LEU A 139 32.39 -15.99 -16.61
C LEU A 139 32.58 -15.34 -15.24
N GLU A 140 31.49 -14.78 -14.73
CA GLU A 140 31.44 -14.14 -13.41
C GLU A 140 30.31 -14.74 -12.58
N VAL A 141 30.63 -15.11 -11.36
CA VAL A 141 29.66 -15.48 -10.32
C VAL A 141 29.59 -14.35 -9.33
N SER A 142 28.41 -13.82 -9.08
CA SER A 142 28.22 -12.74 -8.11
C SER A 142 27.14 -13.08 -7.09
N TYR A 143 27.43 -12.72 -5.84
CA TYR A 143 26.44 -12.72 -4.78
C TYR A 143 26.25 -11.28 -4.28
N VAL A 144 24.98 -10.84 -4.23
CA VAL A 144 24.61 -9.50 -3.75
C VAL A 144 23.57 -9.65 -2.65
N GLY A 145 23.89 -9.09 -1.48
CA GLY A 145 22.95 -8.96 -0.38
C GLY A 145 22.53 -7.49 -0.21
N LYS A 146 21.28 -7.29 0.17
CA LYS A 146 20.76 -5.99 0.58
C LYS A 146 19.96 -6.14 1.86
N TRP A 147 20.04 -5.16 2.71
CA TRP A 147 19.33 -5.04 3.96
C TRP A 147 18.89 -3.60 4.14
N GLY A 148 17.67 -3.41 4.58
CA GLY A 148 17.13 -2.09 4.87
C GLY A 148 16.12 -2.13 5.99
N THR A 149 16.19 -1.18 6.91
CA THR A 149 15.20 -0.97 7.95
C THR A 149 14.91 0.50 8.12
N GLY A 150 13.75 0.84 8.64
CA GLY A 150 13.38 2.23 8.81
C GLY A 150 12.13 2.46 9.63
N LYS A 151 11.86 3.75 9.84
CA LYS A 151 10.70 4.31 10.52
C LYS A 151 10.21 5.52 9.73
N THR A 152 8.91 5.62 9.49
CA THR A 152 8.27 6.76 8.82
C THR A 152 6.77 6.71 9.03
N LEU A 153 6.08 7.83 8.80
CA LEU A 153 4.63 7.86 8.69
C LEU A 153 4.21 7.71 7.22
N TYR A 154 3.24 6.87 6.96
CA TYR A 154 2.78 6.58 5.59
C TYR A 154 1.26 6.81 5.48
N GLN A 155 0.83 7.47 4.41
CA GLN A 155 -0.59 7.64 4.09
C GLN A 155 -1.01 6.63 3.02
N GLY A 156 -1.80 5.66 3.43
CA GLY A 156 -2.54 4.77 2.54
C GLY A 156 -4.04 5.08 2.60
N ILE A 157 -4.87 4.05 2.75
CA ILE A 157 -6.31 4.24 3.05
C ILE A 157 -6.49 4.86 4.44
N ASN A 158 -5.73 4.39 5.42
CA ASN A 158 -5.56 4.99 6.73
C ASN A 158 -4.16 5.62 6.83
N ARG A 159 -3.83 6.15 7.99
CA ARG A 159 -2.50 6.64 8.33
C ARG A 159 -1.77 5.56 9.12
N TYR A 160 -0.56 5.21 8.67
CA TYR A 160 0.23 4.12 9.24
C TYR A 160 1.54 4.65 9.84
N ALA A 161 1.87 4.18 11.03
CA ALA A 161 3.19 4.33 11.60
C ALA A 161 4.03 3.10 11.21
N ILE A 162 4.89 3.26 10.22
CA ILE A 162 5.86 2.24 9.84
C ILE A 162 7.01 2.30 10.83
N LYS A 163 7.30 1.19 11.52
CA LYS A 163 8.29 1.16 12.60
C LYS A 163 9.06 -0.14 12.58
N ASN A 164 10.39 -0.02 12.55
CA ASN A 164 11.30 -1.18 12.48
C ASN A 164 11.03 -2.10 11.29
N PHE A 165 10.39 -1.58 10.23
CA PHE A 165 10.19 -2.31 8.99
C PHE A 165 11.53 -2.82 8.48
N LEU A 166 11.60 -4.09 8.10
CA LEU A 166 12.81 -4.74 7.60
C LEU A 166 12.54 -5.33 6.22
N MET A 167 13.46 -5.05 5.29
CA MET A 167 13.50 -5.73 3.99
C MET A 167 14.88 -6.30 3.74
N THR A 168 14.94 -7.54 3.29
CA THR A 168 16.18 -8.19 2.86
C THR A 168 16.07 -8.69 1.43
N GLN A 169 17.19 -8.71 0.71
CA GLN A 169 17.29 -9.33 -0.61
C GLN A 169 18.62 -10.07 -0.72
N HIS A 170 18.57 -11.30 -1.18
CA HIS A 170 19.74 -12.12 -1.49
C HIS A 170 19.68 -12.56 -2.95
N LYS A 171 20.69 -12.19 -3.75
CA LYS A 171 20.78 -12.49 -5.17
C LYS A 171 22.07 -13.27 -5.47
N LEU A 172 21.93 -14.39 -6.15
CA LEU A 172 23.02 -15.11 -6.82
C LEU A 172 22.85 -14.94 -8.33
N GLU A 173 23.94 -14.57 -9.02
CA GLU A 173 23.93 -14.41 -10.46
C GLU A 173 25.20 -15.01 -11.06
N VAL A 174 25.04 -15.72 -12.15
CA VAL A 174 26.12 -16.22 -13.00
C VAL A 174 25.94 -15.63 -14.39
N THR A 175 26.98 -14.98 -14.89
CA THR A 175 26.95 -14.35 -16.21
C THR A 175 28.16 -14.74 -17.02
N ASN A 176 27.98 -14.80 -18.34
CA ASN A 176 29.06 -14.94 -19.32
C ASN A 176 28.72 -14.03 -20.52
N ASP A 177 29.54 -14.05 -21.57
CA ASP A 177 29.35 -13.21 -22.76
C ASP A 177 27.98 -13.40 -23.39
N ASN A 178 27.49 -14.63 -23.45
CA ASN A 178 26.29 -15.01 -24.18
C ASN A 178 25.09 -15.34 -23.31
N TRP A 179 25.26 -15.55 -22.01
CA TRP A 179 24.17 -15.98 -21.15
C TRP A 179 24.27 -15.47 -19.73
N PHE A 180 23.14 -15.41 -19.07
CA PHE A 180 23.05 -15.21 -17.65
C PHE A 180 21.99 -16.12 -17.03
N ALA A 181 22.18 -16.43 -15.76
CA ALA A 181 21.17 -17.00 -14.89
C ALA A 181 21.26 -16.32 -13.52
N ARG A 182 20.16 -15.88 -12.98
CA ARG A 182 20.10 -15.29 -11.65
C ARG A 182 18.87 -15.71 -10.87
N ALA A 183 19.09 -15.91 -9.58
CA ALA A 183 18.02 -16.19 -8.64
C ALA A 183 18.13 -15.21 -7.47
N TYR A 184 16.99 -14.74 -6.96
CA TYR A 184 16.95 -13.93 -5.76
C TYR A 184 15.70 -14.16 -4.93
N VAL A 185 15.82 -13.89 -3.65
CA VAL A 185 14.72 -13.83 -2.71
C VAL A 185 14.66 -12.43 -2.10
N VAL A 186 13.44 -11.93 -1.93
CA VAL A 186 13.14 -10.74 -1.13
C VAL A 186 12.23 -11.18 0.00
N GLU A 187 12.51 -10.72 1.20
CA GLU A 187 11.74 -10.99 2.41
C GLU A 187 11.43 -9.66 3.09
N ASP A 188 10.17 -9.50 3.48
CA ASP A 188 9.68 -8.35 4.21
C ASP A 188 9.29 -8.76 5.63
N ASP A 189 9.46 -7.83 6.57
CA ASP A 189 8.95 -7.91 7.94
C ASP A 189 8.40 -6.53 8.32
N ALA A 190 7.11 -6.46 8.64
CA ALA A 190 6.46 -5.21 9.02
C ALA A 190 6.98 -4.64 10.36
N GLY A 191 7.70 -5.43 11.14
CA GLY A 191 8.27 -5.02 12.41
C GLY A 191 7.21 -4.63 13.44
N ASP A 192 7.32 -3.41 13.97
CA ASP A 192 6.38 -2.84 14.94
C ASP A 192 5.40 -1.85 14.30
N SER A 193 5.13 -1.99 13.01
CA SER A 193 4.23 -1.10 12.27
C SER A 193 2.76 -1.28 12.70
N TYR A 194 2.00 -0.18 12.72
CA TYR A 194 0.60 -0.19 13.13
C TYR A 194 -0.24 0.85 12.38
N ASP A 195 -1.55 0.62 12.39
CA ASP A 195 -2.57 1.56 11.90
C ASP A 195 -2.93 2.56 13.01
N MET A 196 -2.75 3.85 12.74
CA MET A 196 -2.99 4.92 13.72
C MET A 196 -4.48 5.10 14.00
N THR A 197 -5.35 4.86 13.00
CA THR A 197 -6.81 4.92 13.15
C THR A 197 -7.30 3.84 14.12
N PHE A 198 -6.89 2.58 13.89
CA PHE A 198 -7.25 1.48 14.80
C PHE A 198 -6.62 1.64 16.17
N ALA A 199 -5.40 2.16 16.25
CA ALA A 199 -4.76 2.44 17.54
C ALA A 199 -5.60 3.42 18.36
N ALA A 200 -6.03 4.53 17.78
CA ALA A 200 -6.85 5.53 18.45
C ALA A 200 -8.24 5.00 18.82
N ILE A 201 -8.90 4.29 17.91
CA ILE A 201 -10.19 3.64 18.15
C ILE A 201 -10.09 2.69 19.35
N ASN A 202 -9.09 1.82 19.38
CA ASN A 202 -9.00 0.78 20.40
C ASN A 202 -8.47 1.32 21.76
N VAL A 203 -7.64 2.35 21.77
CA VAL A 203 -7.33 3.10 23.02
C VAL A 203 -8.60 3.73 23.59
N ASN A 204 -9.42 4.37 22.75
CA ASN A 204 -10.70 4.92 23.18
C ASN A 204 -11.66 3.83 23.72
N ARG A 205 -11.72 2.65 23.09
CA ARG A 205 -12.56 1.54 23.52
C ARG A 205 -12.11 0.91 24.82
N ARG A 206 -10.80 0.82 25.07
CA ARG A 206 -10.23 0.34 26.32
C ARG A 206 -10.53 1.29 27.48
N TRP A 207 -10.47 2.60 27.24
CA TRP A 207 -10.87 3.59 28.23
C TRP A 207 -12.38 3.54 28.51
N LYS A 208 -13.20 3.59 27.44
CA LYS A 208 -14.67 3.55 27.54
C LYS A 208 -15.24 2.89 26.29
N PRO A 209 -15.95 1.74 26.41
CA PRO A 209 -16.62 1.11 25.28
C PRO A 209 -17.54 2.08 24.53
N ASP A 210 -17.65 1.94 23.21
CA ASP A 210 -18.43 2.82 22.35
C ASP A 210 -19.88 2.97 22.85
N LEU A 211 -20.50 1.83 23.25
CA LEU A 211 -21.85 1.83 23.78
C LEU A 211 -22.01 2.75 24.99
N ASN A 212 -21.07 2.70 25.93
CA ASN A 212 -21.10 3.52 27.15
C ASN A 212 -20.91 5.00 26.81
N TRP A 213 -19.96 5.30 25.92
CA TRP A 213 -19.69 6.68 25.52
C TRP A 213 -20.90 7.32 24.86
N PHE A 214 -21.54 6.61 23.90
CA PHE A 214 -22.74 7.12 23.22
C PHE A 214 -23.96 7.18 24.15
N ALA A 215 -24.10 6.23 25.09
CA ALA A 215 -25.17 6.29 26.09
C ALA A 215 -25.02 7.50 27.01
N GLU A 216 -23.82 7.78 27.50
CA GLU A 216 -23.54 8.99 28.32
C GLU A 216 -23.76 10.26 27.50
N TYR A 217 -23.41 10.26 26.21
CA TYR A 217 -23.66 11.40 25.33
C TYR A 217 -25.16 11.67 25.18
N VAL A 218 -25.95 10.63 24.93
CA VAL A 218 -27.43 10.74 24.86
C VAL A 218 -28.01 11.22 26.18
N GLY A 219 -27.50 10.71 27.31
CA GLY A 219 -27.87 11.19 28.64
C GLY A 219 -27.59 12.69 28.81
N GLY A 220 -26.45 13.16 28.33
CA GLY A 220 -26.08 14.57 28.31
C GLY A 220 -27.03 15.44 27.47
N ILE A 221 -27.41 14.96 26.26
CA ILE A 221 -28.42 15.62 25.41
C ILE A 221 -29.75 15.76 26.15
N VAL A 222 -30.28 14.65 26.70
CA VAL A 222 -31.58 14.64 27.41
C VAL A 222 -31.51 15.62 28.60
N ASN A 223 -30.46 15.58 29.42
CA ASN A 223 -30.30 16.47 30.53
C ASN A 223 -30.23 17.96 30.13
N GLY A 224 -29.46 18.27 29.05
CA GLY A 224 -29.38 19.61 28.51
C GLY A 224 -30.73 20.14 28.01
N GLN A 225 -31.48 19.33 27.29
CA GLN A 225 -32.82 19.70 26.78
C GLN A 225 -33.81 19.92 27.93
N LEU A 226 -33.80 19.06 28.95
CA LEU A 226 -34.62 19.21 30.15
C LEU A 226 -34.26 20.48 30.97
N ALA A 227 -33.02 20.88 30.92
CA ALA A 227 -32.53 22.14 31.52
C ALA A 227 -32.81 23.40 30.67
N GLY A 228 -33.50 23.22 29.50
CA GLY A 228 -33.87 24.32 28.61
C GLY A 228 -32.69 24.85 27.74
N MET A 229 -31.61 24.11 27.60
CA MET A 229 -30.48 24.47 26.73
C MET A 229 -30.92 24.36 25.25
N ASN A 230 -30.35 25.22 24.40
CA ASN A 230 -30.48 24.99 22.95
C ASN A 230 -29.65 23.77 22.54
N ILE A 231 -29.90 23.25 21.33
CA ILE A 231 -29.29 21.99 20.88
C ILE A 231 -27.75 22.05 20.84
N THR A 232 -27.16 23.17 20.43
CA THR A 232 -25.69 23.34 20.40
C THR A 232 -25.09 23.26 21.82
N GLN A 233 -25.74 23.88 22.80
CA GLN A 233 -25.33 23.80 24.21
C GLN A 233 -25.50 22.39 24.77
N ALA A 234 -26.59 21.69 24.37
CA ALA A 234 -26.83 20.31 24.76
C ALA A 234 -25.74 19.37 24.19
N HIS A 235 -25.31 19.55 22.93
CA HIS A 235 -24.17 18.81 22.36
C HIS A 235 -22.87 19.07 23.10
N ALA A 236 -22.59 20.31 23.49
CA ALA A 236 -21.38 20.65 24.25
C ALA A 236 -21.38 19.96 25.63
N LEU A 237 -22.50 20.01 26.37
CA LEU A 237 -22.68 19.31 27.63
C LEU A 237 -22.56 17.78 27.47
N ALA A 238 -23.15 17.23 26.43
CA ALA A 238 -23.14 15.80 26.13
C ALA A 238 -21.72 15.30 25.90
N ARG A 239 -20.93 16.02 25.08
CA ARG A 239 -19.52 15.69 24.83
C ARG A 239 -18.69 15.75 26.11
N GLN A 240 -18.83 16.82 26.89
CA GLN A 240 -18.15 16.94 28.17
C GLN A 240 -18.49 15.78 29.12
N THR A 241 -19.76 15.37 29.16
CA THR A 241 -20.22 14.25 29.98
C THR A 241 -19.59 12.93 29.50
N ALA A 242 -19.69 12.65 28.23
CA ALA A 242 -19.18 11.41 27.62
C ALA A 242 -17.64 11.30 27.73
N ASP A 243 -16.92 12.42 27.64
CA ASP A 243 -15.45 12.48 27.74
C ASP A 243 -14.93 12.53 29.18
N THR A 244 -15.80 12.48 30.19
CA THR A 244 -15.36 12.48 31.60
C THR A 244 -14.46 11.29 31.90
N GLY A 245 -13.23 11.59 32.37
CA GLY A 245 -12.20 10.59 32.68
C GLY A 245 -11.44 10.05 31.50
N ARG A 246 -11.51 10.71 30.34
CA ARG A 246 -10.77 10.31 29.14
C ARG A 246 -9.27 10.27 29.41
N TRP A 247 -8.62 9.22 28.92
CA TRP A 247 -7.17 9.14 28.96
C TRP A 247 -6.57 10.18 28.00
N LEU A 248 -5.75 11.06 28.55
CA LEU A 248 -5.12 12.12 27.77
C LEU A 248 -3.71 11.73 27.35
N PRO A 249 -3.26 12.11 26.16
CA PRO A 249 -1.89 11.91 25.71
C PRO A 249 -0.89 12.39 26.77
N GLY A 250 0.16 11.57 27.00
CA GLY A 250 1.17 11.82 28.05
C GLY A 250 0.77 11.34 29.44
N SER A 251 -0.47 10.86 29.67
CA SER A 251 -0.81 10.18 30.93
C SER A 251 -0.30 8.74 30.92
N SER A 252 0.00 8.19 32.10
CA SER A 252 0.46 6.81 32.25
C SER A 252 -0.51 5.77 31.69
N GLU A 253 -1.81 6.03 31.85
CA GLU A 253 -2.87 5.18 31.34
C GLU A 253 -2.93 5.19 29.82
N PHE A 254 -2.84 6.35 29.19
CA PHE A 254 -2.82 6.47 27.73
C PHE A 254 -1.60 5.74 27.14
N GLU A 255 -0.40 6.05 27.62
CA GLU A 255 0.86 5.50 27.09
C GLU A 255 0.93 3.98 27.26
N ALA A 256 0.52 3.46 28.42
CA ALA A 256 0.52 2.01 28.66
C ALA A 256 -0.47 1.29 27.73
N ASN A 257 -1.68 1.82 27.57
CA ASN A 257 -2.69 1.20 26.71
C ASN A 257 -2.36 1.37 25.22
N LEU A 258 -1.79 2.48 24.78
CA LEU A 258 -1.30 2.65 23.42
C LEU A 258 -0.20 1.63 23.12
N ALA A 259 0.76 1.44 24.04
CA ALA A 259 1.83 0.47 23.89
C ALA A 259 1.33 -0.97 23.73
N GLU A 260 0.25 -1.35 24.42
CA GLU A 260 -0.37 -2.66 24.26
C GLU A 260 -1.15 -2.78 22.94
N VAL A 261 -1.96 -1.76 22.59
CA VAL A 261 -2.80 -1.75 21.38
C VAL A 261 -1.95 -1.87 20.13
N ILE A 262 -0.84 -1.15 20.03
CA ILE A 262 0.04 -1.18 18.85
C ILE A 262 0.83 -2.49 18.71
N GLN A 263 0.78 -3.39 19.68
CA GLN A 263 1.40 -4.72 19.60
C GLN A 263 0.39 -5.86 19.34
N ASP A 264 -0.90 -5.57 19.43
CA ASP A 264 -1.97 -6.53 19.21
C ASP A 264 -2.37 -6.56 17.73
N PRO A 265 -2.23 -7.70 17.01
CA PRO A 265 -2.58 -7.83 15.60
C PRO A 265 -4.09 -8.01 15.34
N ASP A 266 -4.90 -8.23 16.38
CA ASP A 266 -6.35 -8.26 16.24
C ASP A 266 -6.89 -6.83 16.11
N LEU A 267 -7.28 -6.41 14.90
CA LEU A 267 -7.76 -5.06 14.63
C LEU A 267 -9.08 -4.70 15.36
N THR A 268 -9.76 -5.69 15.97
CA THR A 268 -10.93 -5.41 16.83
C THR A 268 -10.54 -4.88 18.21
N SER A 269 -9.32 -5.15 18.67
CA SER A 269 -8.77 -4.76 19.98
C SER A 269 -7.39 -4.09 19.91
N GLY A 270 -6.70 -4.22 18.79
CA GLY A 270 -5.35 -3.76 18.54
C GLY A 270 -5.21 -2.99 17.23
N ALA A 271 -3.96 -2.81 16.79
CA ALA A 271 -3.66 -2.02 15.60
C ALA A 271 -2.42 -2.50 14.83
N LYS A 272 -1.74 -3.56 15.28
CA LYS A 272 -0.49 -4.02 14.70
C LYS A 272 -0.71 -4.61 13.30
N PHE A 273 0.12 -4.20 12.34
CA PHE A 273 0.30 -4.93 11.09
C PHE A 273 1.37 -6.01 11.24
N THR A 274 1.09 -7.16 10.67
CA THR A 274 2.08 -8.20 10.44
C THR A 274 2.25 -8.37 8.94
N ASP A 275 3.49 -8.53 8.50
CA ASP A 275 3.83 -8.95 7.15
C ASP A 275 5.18 -9.66 7.19
N ASN A 276 5.20 -10.91 6.75
CA ASN A 276 6.38 -11.75 6.61
C ASN A 276 6.38 -12.38 5.21
N SER A 277 5.97 -11.59 4.23
CA SER A 277 5.84 -12.05 2.85
C SER A 277 7.20 -12.29 2.20
N LYS A 278 7.22 -13.21 1.25
CA LYS A 278 8.42 -13.59 0.50
C LYS A 278 8.16 -13.62 -0.99
N PHE A 279 9.18 -13.25 -1.73
CA PHE A 279 9.16 -13.25 -3.17
C PHE A 279 10.44 -13.91 -3.71
N TYR A 280 10.27 -14.99 -4.45
CA TYR A 280 11.36 -15.70 -5.12
C TYR A 280 11.33 -15.41 -6.62
N HIS A 281 12.49 -15.18 -7.20
CA HIS A 281 12.59 -14.93 -8.64
C HIS A 281 13.79 -15.67 -9.23
N LEU A 282 13.55 -16.36 -10.32
CA LEU A 282 14.57 -16.93 -11.19
C LEU A 282 14.38 -16.36 -12.59
N ASP A 283 15.44 -15.86 -13.22
CA ASP A 283 15.43 -15.52 -14.63
C ASP A 283 16.75 -15.92 -15.31
N TYR A 284 16.65 -16.18 -16.61
CA TYR A 284 17.76 -16.59 -17.44
C TYR A 284 17.60 -16.05 -18.85
N GLY A 285 18.70 -15.86 -19.53
CA GLY A 285 18.74 -15.44 -20.92
C GLY A 285 19.96 -15.94 -21.65
N TYR A 286 19.80 -16.15 -22.96
CA TYR A 286 20.87 -16.51 -23.86
C TYR A 286 20.81 -15.63 -25.12
N ASN A 287 22.00 -15.11 -25.53
CA ASN A 287 22.20 -14.34 -26.74
C ASN A 287 22.97 -15.18 -27.77
N PHE A 288 22.43 -15.31 -28.97
CA PHE A 288 22.98 -16.09 -30.07
C PHE A 288 23.80 -15.25 -31.06
N ASP A 289 24.25 -14.05 -30.69
CA ASP A 289 24.98 -13.14 -31.57
C ASP A 289 26.30 -13.72 -32.10
N ASP A 290 26.90 -14.68 -31.38
CA ASP A 290 28.09 -15.43 -31.79
C ASP A 290 27.79 -16.61 -32.71
N LYS A 291 26.50 -16.92 -32.95
CA LYS A 291 26.05 -18.08 -33.76
C LYS A 291 25.46 -17.68 -35.11
N TRP A 292 24.89 -16.49 -35.19
CA TRP A 292 24.15 -16.02 -36.34
C TRP A 292 24.60 -14.66 -36.82
N ASP A 293 25.23 -14.58 -37.97
CA ASP A 293 25.75 -13.32 -38.54
C ASP A 293 24.65 -12.42 -39.09
N TRP A 294 23.45 -12.97 -39.35
CA TRP A 294 22.37 -12.22 -39.99
C TRP A 294 21.47 -11.46 -39.01
N ALA A 295 21.44 -11.85 -37.75
CA ALA A 295 20.66 -11.18 -36.72
C ALA A 295 21.18 -11.49 -35.31
N GLU A 296 21.09 -10.53 -34.42
CA GLU A 296 21.24 -10.72 -32.98
C GLU A 296 19.93 -11.32 -32.42
N VAL A 297 19.97 -12.54 -31.92
CA VAL A 297 18.80 -13.21 -31.37
C VAL A 297 19.01 -13.49 -29.89
N GLN A 298 18.02 -13.12 -29.07
CA GLN A 298 18.01 -13.38 -27.64
C GLN A 298 16.76 -14.15 -27.25
N VAL A 299 16.90 -15.13 -26.36
CA VAL A 299 15.78 -15.83 -25.73
C VAL A 299 15.99 -15.85 -24.22
N GLY A 300 14.91 -15.93 -23.46
CA GLY A 300 14.99 -16.07 -22.03
C GLY A 300 13.64 -16.32 -21.40
N GLY A 301 13.68 -16.53 -20.09
CA GLY A 301 12.47 -16.77 -19.32
C GLY A 301 12.66 -16.43 -17.85
N SER A 302 11.55 -16.38 -17.13
CA SER A 302 11.52 -16.09 -15.72
C SER A 302 10.42 -16.90 -15.01
N VAL A 303 10.67 -17.23 -13.76
CA VAL A 303 9.70 -17.79 -12.83
C VAL A 303 9.69 -16.93 -11.58
N ARG A 304 8.51 -16.58 -11.09
CA ARG A 304 8.28 -15.87 -9.84
C ARG A 304 7.38 -16.69 -8.95
N SER A 305 7.71 -16.75 -7.68
CA SER A 305 6.87 -17.38 -6.67
C SER A 305 6.66 -16.40 -5.52
N TYR A 306 5.43 -16.22 -5.14
CA TYR A 306 5.01 -15.34 -4.05
C TYR A 306 4.53 -16.20 -2.89
N SER A 307 4.84 -15.78 -1.68
CA SER A 307 4.29 -16.33 -0.44
C SER A 307 3.87 -15.14 0.42
N LEU A 308 2.58 -14.79 0.40
CA LEU A 308 2.01 -13.69 1.14
C LEU A 308 1.67 -14.17 2.54
N ASN A 309 2.17 -13.51 3.57
CA ASN A 309 2.03 -13.94 4.96
C ASN A 309 1.83 -12.72 5.88
N SER A 310 0.61 -12.26 5.99
CA SER A 310 0.21 -11.16 6.88
C SER A 310 -0.57 -11.60 8.12
N GLY A 311 -0.88 -12.90 8.26
CA GLY A 311 -1.71 -13.42 9.34
C GLY A 311 -3.11 -12.81 9.36
N GLY A 312 -3.62 -12.39 8.21
CA GLY A 312 -4.94 -11.78 8.04
C GLY A 312 -5.01 -10.28 8.32
N THR A 313 -3.89 -9.60 8.61
CA THR A 313 -3.89 -8.15 8.85
C THR A 313 -3.91 -7.32 7.57
N ILE A 314 -3.48 -7.89 6.45
CA ILE A 314 -3.45 -7.23 5.13
C ILE A 314 -4.17 -8.07 4.08
N PHE A 315 -3.83 -9.37 4.00
CA PHE A 315 -4.36 -10.30 3.02
C PHE A 315 -5.38 -11.26 3.64
N THR A 316 -6.07 -12.04 2.81
CA THR A 316 -7.02 -13.08 3.24
C THR A 316 -6.30 -14.37 3.65
N ASP A 317 -5.21 -14.26 4.39
CA ASP A 317 -4.27 -15.33 4.75
C ASP A 317 -4.35 -15.76 6.22
N VAL A 318 -5.51 -15.63 6.85
CA VAL A 318 -5.75 -16.04 8.26
C VAL A 318 -5.44 -17.53 8.47
N ASP A 319 -5.78 -18.37 7.49
CA ASP A 319 -5.59 -19.82 7.54
C ASP A 319 -4.17 -20.26 7.10
N GLY A 320 -3.30 -19.32 6.79
CA GLY A 320 -1.92 -19.54 6.35
C GLY A 320 -1.57 -18.78 5.08
N PRO A 321 -0.28 -18.79 4.69
CA PRO A 321 0.23 -18.02 3.57
C PRO A 321 -0.49 -18.31 2.25
N ILE A 322 -0.67 -17.25 1.42
CA ILE A 322 -1.15 -17.39 0.04
C ILE A 322 0.05 -17.54 -0.87
N GLU A 323 0.13 -18.69 -1.53
CA GLU A 323 1.19 -18.98 -2.49
C GLU A 323 0.66 -18.97 -3.90
N TYR A 324 1.40 -18.37 -4.84
CA TYR A 324 1.11 -18.43 -6.27
C TYR A 324 2.35 -18.16 -7.12
N GLN A 325 2.27 -18.51 -8.40
CA GLN A 325 3.38 -18.40 -9.32
C GLN A 325 3.02 -17.63 -10.60
N GLU A 326 4.06 -17.01 -11.17
CA GLU A 326 4.06 -16.40 -12.49
C GLU A 326 5.23 -16.93 -13.30
N THR A 327 5.00 -17.20 -14.59
CA THR A 327 6.03 -17.61 -15.55
C THR A 327 6.03 -16.69 -16.75
N GLY A 328 7.20 -16.48 -17.34
CA GLY A 328 7.33 -15.67 -18.53
C GLY A 328 8.46 -16.18 -19.44
N PHE A 329 8.23 -16.08 -20.76
CA PHE A 329 9.24 -16.38 -21.78
C PHE A 329 9.29 -15.27 -22.80
N TYR A 330 10.49 -14.99 -23.33
CA TYR A 330 10.65 -14.00 -24.39
C TYR A 330 11.63 -14.46 -25.46
N ALA A 331 11.41 -13.97 -26.67
CA ALA A 331 12.38 -14.00 -27.76
C ALA A 331 12.45 -12.61 -28.39
N GLN A 332 13.64 -12.18 -28.73
CA GLN A 332 13.93 -10.91 -29.41
C GLN A 332 14.92 -11.15 -30.55
N MET A 333 14.70 -10.45 -31.65
CA MET A 333 15.60 -10.42 -32.80
C MET A 333 15.89 -8.96 -33.18
N ILE A 334 17.14 -8.66 -33.50
CA ILE A 334 17.57 -7.38 -34.07
C ILE A 334 18.31 -7.70 -35.37
N HIS A 335 17.75 -7.25 -36.49
CA HIS A 335 18.36 -7.38 -37.82
C HIS A 335 18.80 -6.01 -38.33
N ARG A 336 20.03 -5.90 -38.86
CA ARG A 336 20.61 -4.66 -39.37
C ARG A 336 20.97 -4.79 -40.82
N GLU A 337 20.64 -3.77 -41.60
CA GLU A 337 20.88 -3.69 -43.05
C GLU A 337 21.39 -2.29 -43.44
N VAL A 338 21.85 -2.17 -44.72
CA VAL A 338 22.24 -0.89 -45.33
C VAL A 338 23.33 -0.19 -44.51
N ASP A 339 24.47 -0.83 -44.28
CA ASP A 339 25.58 -0.34 -43.48
C ASP A 339 25.12 0.06 -42.06
N ASP A 340 24.33 -0.74 -41.38
CA ASP A 340 23.75 -0.49 -40.06
C ASP A 340 22.80 0.72 -40.01
N ARG A 341 22.36 1.23 -41.12
CA ARG A 341 21.41 2.37 -41.16
C ARG A 341 19.99 1.97 -40.89
N LEU A 342 19.59 0.79 -41.33
CA LEU A 342 18.29 0.22 -41.05
C LEU A 342 18.41 -0.86 -40.00
N ALA A 343 17.70 -0.69 -38.88
CA ALA A 343 17.58 -1.71 -37.84
C ALA A 343 16.10 -2.07 -37.63
N VAL A 344 15.82 -3.36 -37.66
CA VAL A 344 14.51 -3.90 -37.36
C VAL A 344 14.62 -4.76 -36.11
N THR A 345 13.89 -4.38 -35.06
CA THR A 345 13.77 -5.15 -33.83
C THR A 345 12.38 -5.76 -33.78
N ALA A 346 12.30 -7.07 -33.57
CA ALA A 346 11.08 -7.78 -33.28
C ALA A 346 11.24 -8.53 -31.94
N ALA A 347 10.28 -8.41 -31.06
CA ALA A 347 10.26 -9.13 -29.79
C ALA A 347 8.84 -9.65 -29.50
N LEU A 348 8.79 -10.80 -28.87
CA LEU A 348 7.58 -11.41 -28.38
C LEU A 348 7.83 -11.91 -26.96
N ARG A 349 6.96 -11.53 -26.03
CA ARG A 349 6.94 -12.06 -24.67
C ARG A 349 5.60 -12.70 -24.40
N TYR A 350 5.63 -13.81 -23.67
CA TYR A 350 4.46 -14.49 -23.11
C TYR A 350 4.60 -14.55 -21.62
N ASP A 351 3.56 -14.17 -20.88
CA ASP A 351 3.50 -14.24 -19.43
C ASP A 351 2.18 -14.89 -19.00
N GLU A 352 2.24 -15.71 -17.99
CA GLU A 352 1.12 -16.46 -17.42
C GLU A 352 1.21 -16.48 -15.90
N SER A 353 0.07 -16.45 -15.23
CA SER A 353 -0.08 -16.58 -13.78
C SER A 353 -1.25 -17.52 -13.46
N GLU A 354 -1.31 -18.02 -12.26
CA GLU A 354 -2.45 -18.81 -11.78
C GLU A 354 -3.76 -18.00 -11.76
N TYR A 355 -3.68 -16.66 -11.67
CA TYR A 355 -4.84 -15.76 -11.54
C TYR A 355 -5.20 -14.97 -12.80
N PHE A 356 -4.47 -15.13 -13.86
CA PHE A 356 -4.82 -14.56 -15.16
C PHE A 356 -4.33 -15.42 -16.32
N SER A 357 -5.12 -15.45 -17.38
CA SER A 357 -4.76 -16.17 -18.61
C SER A 357 -3.52 -15.57 -19.29
N GLY A 358 -2.77 -16.39 -20.00
CA GLY A 358 -1.55 -16.00 -20.69
C GLY A 358 -1.68 -14.76 -21.56
N GLN A 359 -0.70 -13.87 -21.46
CA GLN A 359 -0.65 -12.59 -22.16
C GLN A 359 0.53 -12.56 -23.14
N PHE A 360 0.26 -12.20 -24.39
CA PHE A 360 1.29 -11.95 -25.40
C PHE A 360 1.58 -10.45 -25.51
N SER A 361 2.86 -10.10 -25.48
CA SER A 361 3.35 -8.74 -25.63
C SER A 361 4.30 -8.63 -26.83
N PRO A 362 3.79 -8.52 -28.07
CA PRO A 362 4.60 -8.25 -29.25
C PRO A 362 5.10 -6.79 -29.25
N ARG A 363 6.32 -6.63 -29.76
CA ARG A 363 6.95 -5.34 -30.01
C ARG A 363 7.70 -5.39 -31.33
N THR A 364 7.51 -4.36 -32.15
CA THR A 364 8.29 -4.14 -33.39
C THR A 364 8.80 -2.71 -33.41
N VAL A 365 10.09 -2.53 -33.67
CA VAL A 365 10.70 -1.22 -33.86
C VAL A 365 11.47 -1.22 -35.17
N ILE A 366 11.21 -0.24 -36.02
CA ILE A 366 11.98 0.03 -37.24
C ILE A 366 12.69 1.36 -37.03
N SER A 367 14.00 1.35 -37.11
CA SER A 367 14.85 2.53 -36.97
C SER A 367 15.69 2.73 -38.22
N TYR A 368 15.69 3.94 -38.77
CA TYR A 368 16.49 4.32 -39.92
C TYR A 368 17.40 5.50 -39.61
N THR A 369 18.71 5.33 -39.80
CA THR A 369 19.73 6.34 -39.58
C THR A 369 20.13 6.97 -40.90
N ALA A 370 19.72 8.22 -41.12
CA ALA A 370 19.96 9.00 -42.32
C ALA A 370 21.11 10.01 -42.13
N GLY A 371 21.41 10.72 -43.22
CA GLY A 371 22.47 11.73 -43.28
C GLY A 371 23.84 11.16 -43.63
N GLU A 372 24.72 11.99 -44.22
CA GLU A 372 26.08 11.61 -44.58
C GLU A 372 26.87 11.14 -43.34
N TYR A 373 26.67 11.80 -42.21
CA TYR A 373 27.36 11.51 -40.93
C TYR A 373 26.56 10.61 -39.99
N LYS A 374 25.55 9.91 -40.46
CA LYS A 374 24.66 9.07 -39.65
C LYS A 374 24.06 9.85 -38.43
N ASN A 375 23.71 11.11 -38.65
CA ASN A 375 23.35 12.05 -37.60
C ASN A 375 21.84 12.30 -37.44
N LEU A 376 21.03 11.64 -38.25
CA LEU A 376 19.56 11.72 -38.21
C LEU A 376 19.01 10.32 -38.00
N ASN A 377 18.21 10.11 -36.96
CA ASN A 377 17.56 8.84 -36.70
C ASN A 377 16.05 9.01 -36.67
N PHE A 378 15.36 8.20 -37.46
CA PHE A 378 13.91 8.08 -37.50
C PHE A 378 13.52 6.73 -36.94
N ARG A 379 12.51 6.68 -36.09
CA ARG A 379 12.02 5.42 -35.52
C ARG A 379 10.51 5.34 -35.57
N VAL A 380 10.01 4.14 -35.82
CA VAL A 380 8.61 3.78 -35.67
C VAL A 380 8.55 2.57 -34.75
N SER A 381 7.71 2.62 -33.71
CA SER A 381 7.48 1.47 -32.87
C SER A 381 6.00 1.16 -32.73
N LEU A 382 5.70 -0.14 -32.75
CA LEU A 382 4.40 -0.73 -32.45
C LEU A 382 4.62 -1.73 -31.32
N GLN A 383 3.89 -1.59 -30.24
CA GLN A 383 4.05 -2.48 -29.10
C GLN A 383 2.73 -2.66 -28.35
N THR A 384 2.57 -3.81 -27.75
CA THR A 384 1.57 -4.04 -26.72
C THR A 384 2.27 -4.28 -25.40
N GLY A 385 1.58 -3.97 -24.31
CA GLY A 385 2.01 -4.26 -22.97
C GLY A 385 0.80 -4.58 -22.11
N PHE A 386 1.05 -5.12 -20.95
CA PHE A 386 0.03 -5.32 -19.93
C PHE A 386 0.62 -5.04 -18.55
N ARG A 387 -0.26 -4.74 -17.61
CA ARG A 387 0.07 -4.62 -16.19
C ARG A 387 -0.72 -5.68 -15.43
N THR A 388 -0.01 -6.51 -14.69
CA THR A 388 -0.65 -7.46 -13.77
C THR A 388 -1.28 -6.70 -12.61
N PRO A 389 -2.40 -7.17 -12.07
CA PRO A 389 -2.92 -6.70 -10.79
C PRO A 389 -1.86 -6.84 -9.70
N THR A 390 -1.88 -5.94 -8.73
CA THR A 390 -1.00 -6.04 -7.57
C THR A 390 -1.46 -7.16 -6.64
N THR A 391 -0.58 -7.59 -5.73
CA THR A 391 -0.96 -8.56 -4.67
C THR A 391 -2.13 -8.08 -3.82
N GLN A 392 -2.24 -6.76 -3.61
CA GLN A 392 -3.38 -6.18 -2.92
C GLN A 392 -4.66 -6.23 -3.76
N ASP A 393 -4.60 -5.91 -5.05
CA ASP A 393 -5.78 -6.05 -5.94
C ASP A 393 -6.31 -7.47 -5.95
N LEU A 394 -5.42 -8.45 -5.86
CA LEU A 394 -5.76 -9.88 -5.87
C LEU A 394 -6.28 -10.37 -4.51
N PHE A 395 -5.59 -10.05 -3.39
CA PHE A 395 -5.72 -10.80 -2.15
C PHE A 395 -5.97 -9.96 -0.90
N ILE A 396 -6.15 -8.63 -1.01
CA ILE A 396 -6.44 -7.82 0.19
C ILE A 396 -7.66 -8.39 0.93
N GLY A 397 -7.58 -8.39 2.26
CA GLY A 397 -8.65 -8.81 3.16
C GLY A 397 -8.65 -7.92 4.40
N LEU A 398 -8.69 -6.59 4.18
CA LEU A 398 -8.51 -5.59 5.23
C LEU A 398 -9.86 -5.02 5.68
N ASP A 399 -10.13 -5.08 6.98
CA ASP A 399 -11.15 -4.27 7.62
C ASP A 399 -10.56 -2.89 7.93
N ALA A 400 -10.99 -1.87 7.23
CA ALA A 400 -10.56 -0.47 7.44
C ALA A 400 -11.53 0.30 8.38
N GLY A 401 -12.39 -0.41 9.10
CA GLY A 401 -13.39 0.17 9.99
C GLY A 401 -14.61 0.71 9.26
N GLN A 402 -14.45 1.68 8.39
CA GLN A 402 -15.54 2.26 7.59
C GLN A 402 -15.88 1.45 6.34
N ALA A 403 -14.94 0.65 5.85
CA ALA A 403 -15.10 -0.19 4.67
C ALA A 403 -14.29 -1.49 4.82
N ARG A 404 -14.76 -2.54 4.18
CA ARG A 404 -14.02 -3.79 4.03
C ARG A 404 -13.46 -3.87 2.63
N LEU A 405 -12.15 -4.03 2.52
CA LEU A 405 -11.45 -4.17 1.26
C LEU A 405 -11.23 -5.66 1.01
N VAL A 406 -11.83 -6.18 -0.04
CA VAL A 406 -11.69 -7.59 -0.43
C VAL A 406 -11.15 -7.63 -1.85
N GLY A 407 -9.96 -8.21 -2.02
CA GLY A 407 -9.33 -8.39 -3.32
C GLY A 407 -10.15 -9.31 -4.22
N SER A 408 -10.11 -9.06 -5.52
CA SER A 408 -10.99 -9.72 -6.48
C SER A 408 -10.27 -10.76 -7.36
N ALA A 409 -9.26 -11.46 -6.82
CA ALA A 409 -8.79 -12.70 -7.43
C ALA A 409 -9.87 -13.78 -7.33
N GLU A 410 -9.93 -14.68 -8.29
CA GLU A 410 -10.81 -15.85 -8.25
C GLU A 410 -10.59 -16.65 -6.95
N GLY A 411 -11.66 -16.91 -6.20
CA GLY A 411 -11.62 -17.60 -4.91
C GLY A 411 -11.17 -16.74 -3.71
N ASN A 412 -10.65 -15.53 -3.91
CA ASN A 412 -10.27 -14.68 -2.77
C ASN A 412 -11.44 -14.22 -1.90
N PRO A 413 -12.62 -13.85 -2.45
CA PRO A 413 -13.79 -13.54 -1.62
C PRO A 413 -14.19 -14.66 -0.67
N ASP A 414 -14.00 -15.92 -1.06
CA ASP A 414 -14.37 -17.09 -0.23
C ASP A 414 -13.41 -17.28 0.96
N ARG A 415 -12.20 -16.73 0.90
CA ARG A 415 -11.22 -16.76 2.00
C ARG A 415 -11.50 -15.72 3.09
N TYR A 416 -12.25 -14.67 2.77
CA TYR A 416 -12.57 -13.62 3.72
C TYR A 416 -13.78 -14.02 4.54
N VAL A 417 -13.57 -14.44 5.77
CA VAL A 417 -14.64 -14.74 6.75
C VAL A 417 -14.29 -14.04 8.06
N ARG A 418 -15.21 -13.24 8.59
CA ARG A 418 -15.03 -12.51 9.85
C ARG A 418 -16.29 -12.60 10.69
N ASP A 419 -16.11 -12.97 11.96
CA ASP A 419 -17.15 -13.00 12.96
C ASP A 419 -17.12 -11.73 13.81
N TYR A 420 -18.23 -11.05 13.89
CA TYR A 420 -18.40 -9.84 14.71
C TYR A 420 -19.35 -10.13 15.87
N GLY A 421 -18.82 -9.99 17.09
CA GLY A 421 -19.64 -10.06 18.30
C GLY A 421 -20.60 -8.87 18.38
N ILE A 422 -21.86 -9.15 18.63
CA ILE A 422 -22.90 -8.13 18.74
C ILE A 422 -23.10 -7.74 20.20
N SER A 423 -23.11 -6.43 20.47
CA SER A 423 -23.35 -5.90 21.81
C SER A 423 -24.70 -6.35 22.39
N ALA A 424 -24.83 -6.34 23.72
CA ALA A 424 -26.08 -6.66 24.40
C ALA A 424 -27.25 -5.78 23.89
N ALA A 425 -26.98 -4.52 23.54
CA ALA A 425 -27.97 -3.62 22.96
C ALA A 425 -28.47 -4.10 21.59
N GLY A 426 -27.54 -4.51 20.70
CA GLY A 426 -27.91 -5.07 19.40
C GLY A 426 -28.69 -6.37 19.53
N GLN A 427 -28.27 -7.25 20.45
CA GLN A 427 -29.02 -8.49 20.75
C GLN A 427 -30.41 -8.21 21.29
N ALA A 428 -30.57 -7.18 22.12
CA ALA A 428 -31.89 -6.73 22.60
C ALA A 428 -32.82 -6.22 21.48
N LEU A 429 -32.26 -5.79 20.35
CA LEU A 429 -32.96 -5.42 19.12
C LEU A 429 -33.21 -6.61 18.18
N GLY A 430 -32.87 -7.83 18.60
CA GLY A 430 -33.10 -9.05 17.84
C GLY A 430 -31.97 -9.44 16.88
N VAL A 431 -30.81 -8.79 16.97
CA VAL A 431 -29.62 -9.19 16.18
C VAL A 431 -28.99 -10.42 16.86
N PRO A 432 -28.54 -11.45 16.11
CA PRO A 432 -27.83 -12.58 16.67
C PRO A 432 -26.57 -12.14 17.46
N ALA A 433 -26.16 -12.94 18.44
CA ALA A 433 -24.96 -12.64 19.27
C ALA A 433 -23.66 -12.52 18.46
N THR A 434 -23.60 -13.16 17.29
CA THR A 434 -22.51 -13.08 16.33
C THR A 434 -23.09 -12.89 14.93
N VAL A 435 -22.48 -12.01 14.15
CA VAL A 435 -22.77 -11.84 12.72
C VAL A 435 -21.49 -12.18 11.94
N THR A 436 -21.58 -13.20 11.09
CA THR A 436 -20.52 -13.57 10.17
C THR A 436 -20.65 -12.73 8.91
N VAL A 437 -19.57 -12.07 8.50
CA VAL A 437 -19.45 -11.36 7.22
C VAL A 437 -18.51 -12.16 6.34
N THR A 438 -18.97 -12.56 5.17
CA THR A 438 -18.16 -13.24 4.17
C THR A 438 -17.75 -12.27 3.07
N GLY A 439 -16.56 -12.51 2.46
CA GLY A 439 -16.13 -11.73 1.30
C GLY A 439 -17.03 -11.95 0.09
N ALA A 440 -17.61 -13.15 -0.06
CA ALA A 440 -18.61 -13.44 -1.09
C ALA A 440 -19.86 -12.55 -0.94
N ASP A 441 -20.36 -12.38 0.29
CA ASP A 441 -21.49 -11.47 0.56
C ASP A 441 -21.12 -10.02 0.27
N ALA A 442 -19.92 -9.59 0.70
CA ALA A 442 -19.42 -8.24 0.43
C ALA A 442 -19.22 -8.00 -1.08
N TYR A 443 -18.72 -8.99 -1.81
CA TYR A 443 -18.50 -8.92 -3.24
C TYR A 443 -19.82 -8.81 -4.02
N ASN A 444 -20.80 -9.66 -3.68
CA ASN A 444 -22.12 -9.70 -4.34
C ASN A 444 -23.02 -8.51 -3.96
N ASN A 445 -22.74 -7.82 -2.84
CA ASN A 445 -23.47 -6.67 -2.37
C ASN A 445 -22.64 -5.38 -2.37
N SER A 446 -21.62 -5.28 -3.23
CA SER A 446 -20.84 -4.06 -3.43
C SER A 446 -21.69 -2.94 -4.04
N TYR A 447 -21.41 -1.70 -3.65
CA TYR A 447 -22.11 -0.53 -4.17
C TYR A 447 -21.17 0.37 -4.97
N GLU A 448 -21.71 1.06 -5.99
CA GLU A 448 -20.96 2.10 -6.70
C GLU A 448 -20.50 3.19 -5.72
N ALA A 449 -19.21 3.56 -5.74
CA ALA A 449 -18.65 4.55 -4.82
C ALA A 449 -19.39 5.89 -4.83
N SER A 450 -19.86 6.35 -6.01
CA SER A 450 -20.65 7.57 -6.16
C SER A 450 -22.02 7.47 -5.46
N SER A 451 -22.64 6.28 -5.47
CA SER A 451 -23.92 6.04 -4.81
C SER A 451 -23.78 6.00 -3.29
N VAL A 452 -22.65 5.47 -2.79
CA VAL A 452 -22.32 5.49 -1.35
C VAL A 452 -22.10 6.92 -0.86
N GLN A 453 -21.43 7.76 -1.63
CA GLN A 453 -21.25 9.18 -1.30
C GLN A 453 -22.60 9.93 -1.27
N ALA A 454 -23.48 9.66 -2.24
CA ALA A 454 -24.82 10.25 -2.27
C ALA A 454 -25.67 9.82 -1.07
N PHE A 455 -25.62 8.52 -0.70
CA PHE A 455 -26.25 7.99 0.50
C PHE A 455 -25.71 8.65 1.77
N ALA A 456 -24.39 8.76 1.92
CA ALA A 456 -23.76 9.38 3.08
C ALA A 456 -24.19 10.86 3.25
N ALA A 457 -24.39 11.58 2.13
CA ALA A 457 -24.81 12.97 2.14
C ALA A 457 -26.31 13.17 2.45
N ALA A 458 -27.17 12.24 2.00
CA ALA A 458 -28.63 12.39 2.07
C ALA A 458 -29.30 11.51 3.15
N GLY A 459 -28.62 10.45 3.63
CA GLY A 459 -29.18 9.45 4.54
C GLY A 459 -30.26 8.57 3.90
N ASP A 460 -30.40 8.60 2.56
CA ASP A 460 -31.46 7.88 1.81
C ASP A 460 -30.91 6.59 1.19
N PRO A 461 -31.26 5.40 1.73
CA PRO A 461 -30.81 4.11 1.20
C PRO A 461 -31.21 3.84 -0.25
N SER A 462 -32.25 4.51 -0.77
CA SER A 462 -32.70 4.34 -2.16
C SER A 462 -31.68 4.86 -3.20
N LEU A 463 -30.71 5.65 -2.74
CA LEU A 463 -29.62 6.15 -3.58
C LEU A 463 -28.51 5.12 -3.82
N LEU A 464 -28.44 4.06 -3.02
CA LEU A 464 -27.45 3.01 -3.16
C LEU A 464 -27.71 2.19 -4.44
N LYS A 465 -26.65 2.01 -5.23
CA LYS A 465 -26.67 1.20 -6.45
C LYS A 465 -25.64 0.08 -6.31
N VAL A 466 -26.11 -1.16 -6.48
CA VAL A 466 -25.22 -2.32 -6.50
C VAL A 466 -24.26 -2.21 -7.68
N ALA A 467 -22.97 -2.43 -7.42
CA ALA A 467 -21.95 -2.48 -8.44
C ALA A 467 -21.88 -3.89 -9.04
N GLU A 468 -21.76 -3.96 -10.36
CA GLU A 468 -21.42 -5.21 -11.05
C GLU A 468 -19.87 -5.29 -11.11
N VAL A 469 -19.27 -6.14 -10.28
CA VAL A 469 -17.82 -6.27 -10.15
C VAL A 469 -17.38 -7.63 -10.71
N ASP A 470 -16.55 -7.59 -11.74
CA ASP A 470 -15.85 -8.78 -12.27
C ASP A 470 -14.58 -9.05 -11.44
N TYR A 471 -14.03 -10.27 -11.55
CA TYR A 471 -12.68 -10.55 -11.08
C TYR A 471 -11.67 -9.63 -11.78
N VAL A 472 -10.65 -9.23 -11.01
CA VAL A 472 -9.62 -8.33 -11.54
C VAL A 472 -8.86 -8.98 -12.70
N LYS A 473 -8.59 -8.20 -13.74
CA LYS A 473 -7.94 -8.64 -14.97
C LYS A 473 -6.72 -7.75 -15.24
N PRO A 474 -5.68 -8.29 -15.93
CA PRO A 474 -4.58 -7.47 -16.39
C PRO A 474 -5.04 -6.30 -17.26
N GLU A 475 -4.53 -5.12 -16.99
CA GLU A 475 -4.69 -3.97 -17.88
C GLU A 475 -3.89 -4.19 -19.15
N LYS A 476 -4.43 -3.82 -20.29
CA LYS A 476 -3.76 -3.96 -21.59
C LYS A 476 -3.56 -2.61 -22.24
N MET A 477 -2.40 -2.42 -22.82
CA MET A 477 -2.04 -1.20 -23.54
C MET A 477 -1.53 -1.56 -24.94
N GLN A 478 -1.90 -0.73 -25.91
CA GLN A 478 -1.32 -0.74 -27.26
C GLN A 478 -0.71 0.63 -27.50
N SER A 479 0.55 0.65 -27.93
CA SER A 479 1.26 1.91 -28.18
C SER A 479 1.85 1.93 -29.59
N MET A 480 1.69 3.08 -30.24
CA MET A 480 2.32 3.40 -31.51
C MET A 480 3.08 4.70 -31.37
N GLU A 481 4.34 4.71 -31.76
CA GLU A 481 5.21 5.87 -31.68
C GLU A 481 5.91 6.13 -33.02
N PHE A 482 5.99 7.39 -33.41
CA PHE A 482 6.94 7.90 -34.39
C PHE A 482 7.91 8.87 -33.70
N GLY A 483 9.22 8.60 -33.80
CA GLY A 483 10.27 9.39 -33.18
C GLY A 483 11.30 9.85 -34.18
N PHE A 484 11.84 11.04 -33.96
CA PHE A 484 12.96 11.62 -34.66
C PHE A 484 14.02 12.11 -33.69
N ARG A 485 15.27 11.73 -33.93
CA ARG A 485 16.40 12.29 -33.22
C ARG A 485 17.46 12.73 -34.21
N GLY A 486 17.89 13.97 -34.14
CA GLY A 486 18.86 14.53 -35.08
C GLY A 486 19.84 15.49 -34.42
N LYS A 487 21.14 15.33 -34.75
CA LYS A 487 22.17 16.31 -34.48
C LYS A 487 22.30 17.21 -35.68
N LEU A 488 21.63 18.37 -35.65
CA LEU A 488 21.52 19.29 -36.77
C LEU A 488 22.74 20.20 -36.90
N SER A 489 23.49 20.45 -35.79
CA SER A 489 24.74 21.16 -35.78
C SER A 489 25.65 20.66 -34.64
N ARG A 490 26.84 21.27 -34.47
CA ARG A 490 27.74 20.93 -33.34
C ARG A 490 27.10 21.17 -31.97
N THR A 491 26.16 22.12 -31.88
CA THR A 491 25.57 22.59 -30.63
C THR A 491 24.06 22.36 -30.54
N PHE A 492 23.44 21.88 -31.63
CA PHE A 492 21.97 21.73 -31.68
C PHE A 492 21.57 20.31 -31.99
N THR A 493 20.89 19.68 -31.02
CA THR A 493 20.31 18.34 -31.13
C THR A 493 18.79 18.45 -30.87
N VAL A 494 18.01 17.76 -31.68
CA VAL A 494 16.55 17.63 -31.52
C VAL A 494 16.24 16.18 -31.23
N ASP A 495 15.34 15.93 -30.26
CA ASP A 495 14.69 14.67 -30.03
C ASP A 495 13.18 14.95 -29.88
N ALA A 496 12.39 14.40 -30.78
CA ALA A 496 10.95 14.60 -30.84
C ALA A 496 10.23 13.28 -31.07
N ALA A 497 9.11 13.09 -30.39
CA ALA A 497 8.28 11.91 -30.59
C ALA A 497 6.80 12.30 -30.53
N VAL A 498 5.99 11.59 -31.34
CA VAL A 498 4.54 11.59 -31.26
C VAL A 498 4.09 10.15 -31.02
N TYR A 499 3.23 9.96 -30.05
CA TYR A 499 2.75 8.64 -29.69
C TYR A 499 1.24 8.64 -29.39
N ARG A 500 0.65 7.45 -29.54
CA ARG A 500 -0.71 7.13 -29.13
C ARG A 500 -0.70 5.83 -28.33
N ASN A 501 -1.31 5.88 -27.15
CA ASN A 501 -1.54 4.72 -26.29
C ASN A 501 -3.03 4.40 -26.25
#